data_db5506c46226f6ad0d825d971c53f6a6
#
_entry.id   db5506c46226f6ad0d825d971c53f6a6
#
_cell.length_a   1.000
_cell.length_b   1.000
_cell.length_c   1.000
_cell.angle_alpha   90.00
_cell.angle_beta   90.00
_cell.angle_gamma   90.00
#
_symmetry.space_group_name_H-M   'P 1'
#
loop_
_entity.id
_entity.type
_entity.pdbx_description
1 polymer ?
#
loop_
_entity_poly.entity_id
_entity_poly.type
_entity_poly.pdbx_seq_one_letter_code
_entity_poly.pdbx_strand_id
1 'polypeptide(L)'
;TSTRILKEVLVYKNEYQKVAMNLLIENQECEYDDLYGDVMECCNTLFATPYFTTDPENAAFISLVGLVTSLETASLEITKNCNLKCKHCYQGSHMDEQLMMNLNEVRSIASKLGELGTLSVVLTGGEPFLHPNLVEIVETFNNWNIRVVIFTNGQVIQNETIRKLSNMNVLVRISLEGHNEEINDFIRGVGTFKKAIEFSNI
;
A
#
# COMPACT_ATOMS: atom_id res chain seq x y z
N THR A 1 13.53 -5.57 -19.96
CA THR A 1 13.13 -4.87 -21.21
C THR A 1 11.83 -4.11 -21.00
N SER A 2 10.72 -4.77 -20.67
CA SER A 2 9.39 -4.12 -20.48
C SER A 2 9.39 -2.96 -19.47
N THR A 3 10.10 -3.12 -18.38
CA THR A 3 10.31 -2.11 -17.33
C THR A 3 10.90 -0.80 -17.86
N ARG A 4 11.90 -0.93 -18.73
CA ARG A 4 12.62 0.19 -19.28
C ARG A 4 11.79 0.90 -20.35
N ILE A 5 11.11 0.14 -21.20
CA ILE A 5 10.17 0.66 -22.19
C ILE A 5 9.12 1.53 -21.49
N LEU A 6 8.53 1.04 -20.42
CA LEU A 6 7.52 1.77 -19.66
C LEU A 6 8.04 3.12 -19.16
N LYS A 7 9.25 3.13 -18.57
CA LYS A 7 9.86 4.37 -18.06
C LYS A 7 10.07 5.41 -19.15
N GLU A 8 10.57 5.01 -20.30
CA GLU A 8 10.80 5.90 -21.43
C GLU A 8 9.48 6.41 -22.04
N VAL A 9 8.47 5.53 -22.20
CA VAL A 9 7.13 5.92 -22.70
C VAL A 9 6.53 7.01 -21.83
N LEU A 10 6.70 6.95 -20.51
CA LEU A 10 6.15 7.92 -19.59
C LEU A 10 6.86 9.27 -19.65
N VAL A 11 8.18 9.27 -19.80
CA VAL A 11 8.97 10.49 -19.96
C VAL A 11 8.58 11.23 -21.24
N TYR A 12 8.39 10.51 -22.36
CA TYR A 12 8.11 11.10 -23.67
C TYR A 12 6.61 11.19 -24.03
N LYS A 13 5.71 10.95 -23.08
CA LYS A 13 4.26 11.16 -23.27
C LYS A 13 3.70 10.58 -24.57
N ASN A 14 3.96 9.31 -24.82
CA ASN A 14 3.51 8.58 -26.02
C ASN A 14 4.23 8.93 -27.33
N GLU A 15 5.36 9.57 -27.30
CA GLU A 15 6.22 9.71 -28.47
C GLU A 15 7.02 8.41 -28.71
N TYR A 16 6.32 7.32 -29.11
CA TYR A 16 6.85 5.94 -29.16
C TYR A 16 8.11 5.82 -30.03
N GLN A 17 8.22 6.60 -31.09
CA GLN A 17 9.40 6.63 -31.95
C GLN A 17 10.64 7.14 -31.21
N LYS A 18 10.49 8.16 -30.35
CA LYS A 18 11.59 8.64 -29.49
C LYS A 18 12.01 7.58 -28.47
N VAL A 19 11.01 6.86 -27.89
CA VAL A 19 11.28 5.79 -26.93
C VAL A 19 12.09 4.69 -27.61
N ALA A 20 11.65 4.20 -28.76
CA ALA A 20 12.37 3.17 -29.53
C ALA A 20 13.78 3.62 -29.93
N MET A 21 13.94 4.88 -30.37
CA MET A 21 15.23 5.45 -30.73
C MET A 21 16.19 5.53 -29.52
N ASN A 22 15.71 5.95 -28.36
CA ASN A 22 16.54 6.02 -27.16
C ASN A 22 16.98 4.61 -26.70
N LEU A 23 16.07 3.63 -26.78
CA LEU A 23 16.39 2.25 -26.45
C LEU A 23 17.40 1.64 -27.44
N LEU A 24 17.32 2.00 -28.73
CA LEU A 24 18.27 1.57 -29.75
C LEU A 24 19.69 2.10 -29.50
N ILE A 25 19.82 3.40 -29.15
CA ILE A 25 21.12 4.01 -28.82
C ILE A 25 21.82 3.26 -27.68
N GLU A 26 21.05 2.73 -26.74
CA GLU A 26 21.60 2.02 -25.59
C GLU A 26 21.76 0.51 -25.82
N ASN A 27 21.05 -0.08 -26.78
CA ASN A 27 21.07 -1.51 -27.10
C ASN A 27 21.45 -1.71 -28.58
N GLN A 28 22.70 -1.53 -28.89
CA GLN A 28 23.25 -1.58 -30.27
C GLN A 28 23.10 -2.92 -31.00
N GLU A 29 22.63 -3.97 -30.32
CA GLU A 29 22.40 -5.31 -30.88
C GLU A 29 20.96 -5.54 -31.39
N CYS A 30 20.07 -4.54 -31.26
CA CYS A 30 18.65 -4.67 -31.64
C CYS A 30 18.34 -3.81 -32.85
N GLU A 31 17.44 -4.32 -33.71
CA GLU A 31 16.89 -3.54 -34.84
C GLU A 31 15.82 -2.56 -34.35
N TYR A 32 15.70 -1.41 -35.02
CA TYR A 32 14.73 -0.37 -34.64
C TYR A 32 13.27 -0.85 -34.72
N ASP A 33 12.93 -1.59 -35.78
CA ASP A 33 11.56 -2.08 -35.99
C ASP A 33 11.12 -3.07 -34.91
N ASP A 34 12.03 -3.92 -34.44
CA ASP A 34 11.78 -4.84 -33.34
C ASP A 34 11.54 -4.08 -32.02
N LEU A 35 12.40 -3.12 -31.70
CA LEU A 35 12.22 -2.27 -30.52
C LEU A 35 10.95 -1.44 -30.56
N TYR A 36 10.60 -0.90 -31.71
CA TYR A 36 9.36 -0.16 -31.90
C TYR A 36 8.13 -1.05 -31.74
N GLY A 37 8.18 -2.27 -32.27
CA GLY A 37 7.16 -3.32 -32.07
C GLY A 37 6.96 -3.63 -30.58
N ASP A 38 8.04 -3.89 -29.86
CA ASP A 38 8.01 -4.17 -28.41
C ASP A 38 7.44 -3.01 -27.60
N VAL A 39 7.79 -1.77 -27.95
CA VAL A 39 7.24 -0.56 -27.30
C VAL A 39 5.74 -0.49 -27.52
N MET A 40 5.28 -0.67 -28.77
CA MET A 40 3.86 -0.63 -29.09
C MET A 40 3.04 -1.73 -28.42
N GLU A 41 3.57 -2.96 -28.40
CA GLU A 41 2.92 -4.08 -27.71
C GLU A 41 2.81 -3.84 -26.20
N CYS A 42 3.89 -3.38 -25.57
CA CYS A 42 3.91 -3.01 -24.18
C CYS A 42 2.86 -1.93 -23.86
N CYS A 43 2.81 -0.88 -24.66
CA CYS A 43 1.84 0.21 -24.49
C CYS A 43 0.39 -0.27 -24.68
N ASN A 44 0.11 -1.05 -25.74
CA ASN A 44 -1.23 -1.57 -25.98
C ASN A 44 -1.69 -2.49 -24.84
N THR A 45 -0.79 -3.32 -24.30
CA THR A 45 -1.10 -4.19 -23.17
C THR A 45 -1.41 -3.36 -21.90
N LEU A 46 -0.61 -2.34 -21.65
CA LEU A 46 -0.78 -1.48 -20.47
C LEU A 46 -2.08 -0.65 -20.55
N PHE A 47 -2.33 -0.01 -21.69
CA PHE A 47 -3.53 0.84 -21.87
C PHE A 47 -4.83 0.05 -22.01
N ALA A 48 -4.77 -1.26 -22.31
CA ALA A 48 -5.93 -2.15 -22.28
C ALA A 48 -6.35 -2.55 -20.85
N THR A 49 -5.53 -2.28 -19.84
CA THR A 49 -5.88 -2.62 -18.46
C THR A 49 -6.70 -1.51 -17.81
N PRO A 50 -7.70 -1.85 -16.94
CA PRO A 50 -8.55 -0.84 -16.29
C PRO A 50 -7.79 0.05 -15.29
N TYR A 51 -6.51 -0.24 -15.04
CA TYR A 51 -5.66 0.51 -14.12
C TYR A 51 -4.89 1.66 -14.78
N PHE A 52 -4.93 1.73 -16.11
CA PHE A 52 -4.29 2.79 -16.87
C PHE A 52 -5.32 3.70 -17.50
N THR A 53 -5.23 4.96 -17.23
CA THR A 53 -5.97 5.98 -17.96
C THR A 53 -4.98 6.86 -18.70
N THR A 54 -5.36 7.28 -19.90
CA THR A 54 -4.61 8.25 -20.72
C THR A 54 -4.79 9.68 -20.21
N ASP A 55 -5.49 9.86 -19.10
CA ASP A 55 -5.70 11.18 -18.48
C ASP A 55 -4.42 11.62 -17.75
N PRO A 56 -3.72 12.67 -18.25
CA PRO A 56 -2.48 13.13 -17.65
C PRO A 56 -2.65 13.75 -16.25
N GLU A 57 -3.88 14.04 -15.82
CA GLU A 57 -4.17 14.52 -14.47
C GLU A 57 -4.36 13.39 -13.47
N ASN A 58 -4.37 12.13 -13.92
CA ASN A 58 -4.62 11.00 -13.05
C ASN A 58 -3.32 10.49 -12.41
N ALA A 59 -3.14 10.79 -11.12
CA ALA A 59 -1.96 10.43 -10.33
C ALA A 59 -1.61 8.92 -10.32
N ALA A 60 -2.56 8.04 -10.63
CA ALA A 60 -2.33 6.61 -10.75
C ALA A 60 -1.29 6.27 -11.83
N PHE A 61 -1.20 7.08 -12.88
CA PHE A 61 -0.24 6.88 -13.96
C PHE A 61 1.21 7.18 -13.53
N ILE A 62 1.41 8.23 -12.73
CA ILE A 62 2.73 8.59 -12.19
C ILE A 62 3.22 7.53 -11.18
N SER A 63 2.31 6.95 -10.40
CA SER A 63 2.63 5.89 -9.46
C SER A 63 3.15 4.62 -10.13
N LEU A 64 2.73 4.32 -11.34
CA LEU A 64 3.18 3.12 -12.04
C LEU A 64 4.61 3.22 -12.58
N VAL A 65 5.07 4.42 -12.90
CA VAL A 65 6.51 4.65 -13.25
C VAL A 65 7.39 4.31 -12.05
N GLY A 66 6.92 4.66 -10.87
CA GLY A 66 7.58 4.29 -9.62
C GLY A 66 7.66 2.77 -9.39
N LEU A 67 6.62 2.01 -9.81
CA LEU A 67 6.55 0.55 -9.67
C LEU A 67 7.71 -0.20 -10.31
N VAL A 68 8.22 0.34 -11.37
CA VAL A 68 9.23 -0.34 -12.18
C VAL A 68 10.65 -0.22 -11.58
N THR A 69 10.85 0.71 -10.65
CA THR A 69 12.16 0.99 -10.05
C THR A 69 12.13 1.18 -8.53
N SER A 70 10.99 0.98 -7.86
CA SER A 70 10.81 1.43 -6.48
C SER A 70 10.15 0.39 -5.57
N LEU A 71 10.15 0.71 -4.30
CA LEU A 71 9.49 -0.03 -3.25
C LEU A 71 7.96 -0.01 -3.46
N GLU A 72 7.40 -1.10 -3.96
CA GLU A 72 5.96 -1.21 -4.25
C GLU A 72 5.09 -1.09 -3.00
N THR A 73 5.52 -1.75 -1.93
CA THR A 73 4.80 -1.77 -0.65
C THR A 73 5.78 -1.63 0.51
N ALA A 74 5.47 -0.77 1.46
CA ALA A 74 6.17 -0.66 2.73
C ALA A 74 5.28 -1.17 3.88
N SER A 75 5.89 -1.71 4.94
CA SER A 75 5.18 -2.07 6.17
C SER A 75 5.71 -1.24 7.32
N LEU A 76 4.82 -0.60 8.08
CA LEU A 76 5.15 0.26 9.20
C LEU A 76 4.47 -0.21 10.48
N GLU A 77 5.26 -0.42 11.51
CA GLU A 77 4.79 -0.64 12.87
C GLU A 77 4.57 0.72 13.54
N ILE A 78 3.33 1.23 13.50
CA ILE A 78 3.04 2.57 14.02
C ILE A 78 2.89 2.62 15.54
N THR A 79 2.71 1.47 16.18
CA THR A 79 2.61 1.34 17.64
C THR A 79 3.00 -0.05 18.09
N LYS A 80 3.54 -0.17 19.29
CA LYS A 80 3.71 -1.46 19.98
C LYS A 80 2.59 -1.80 20.95
N ASN A 81 1.69 -0.85 21.22
CA ASN A 81 0.53 -1.10 22.06
C ASN A 81 -0.42 -2.09 21.41
N CYS A 82 -0.85 -3.08 22.18
CA CYS A 82 -1.86 -4.06 21.76
C CYS A 82 -2.76 -4.43 22.93
N ASN A 83 -4.05 -4.51 22.68
CA ASN A 83 -5.06 -4.95 23.65
C ASN A 83 -5.23 -6.46 23.73
N LEU A 84 -4.44 -7.22 22.98
CA LEU A 84 -4.41 -8.69 23.02
C LEU A 84 -3.02 -9.22 23.42
N LYS A 85 -3.00 -10.48 23.87
CA LYS A 85 -1.79 -11.28 24.16
C LYS A 85 -1.84 -12.60 23.40
N CYS A 86 -1.83 -12.52 22.07
CA CYS A 86 -1.94 -13.69 21.20
C CYS A 86 -0.74 -14.63 21.40
N LYS A 87 -0.99 -15.94 21.43
CA LYS A 87 0.07 -16.96 21.66
C LYS A 87 1.17 -16.95 20.60
N HIS A 88 0.84 -16.56 19.37
CA HIS A 88 1.76 -16.53 18.23
C HIS A 88 2.34 -15.13 17.95
N CYS A 89 2.11 -14.16 18.84
CA CYS A 89 2.56 -12.79 18.62
C CYS A 89 4.09 -12.73 18.58
N TYR A 90 4.65 -12.48 17.39
CA TYR A 90 6.10 -12.35 17.19
C TYR A 90 6.67 -11.06 17.78
N GLN A 91 5.86 -10.04 17.97
CA GLN A 91 6.30 -8.74 18.51
C GLN A 91 6.30 -8.71 20.03
N GLY A 92 5.61 -9.63 20.70
CA GLY A 92 5.42 -9.58 22.15
C GLY A 92 4.74 -8.29 22.62
N SER A 93 3.93 -7.67 21.78
CA SER A 93 3.26 -6.38 22.05
C SER A 93 2.36 -6.43 23.28
N HIS A 94 2.39 -5.38 24.10
CA HIS A 94 1.59 -5.26 25.34
C HIS A 94 1.05 -3.84 25.52
N MET A 95 0.02 -3.68 26.36
CA MET A 95 -0.60 -2.38 26.67
C MET A 95 0.33 -1.38 27.37
N ASP A 96 1.40 -1.88 27.99
CA ASP A 96 2.32 -1.04 28.79
C ASP A 96 3.42 -0.38 27.95
N GLU A 97 3.50 -0.70 26.65
CA GLU A 97 4.49 -0.11 25.76
C GLU A 97 3.96 1.20 25.13
N GLN A 98 4.50 2.33 25.55
CA GLN A 98 4.15 3.65 24.99
C GLN A 98 4.92 3.98 23.70
N LEU A 99 5.49 2.98 23.03
CA LEU A 99 6.21 3.20 21.79
C LEU A 99 5.20 3.36 20.64
N MET A 100 5.03 4.62 20.23
CA MET A 100 4.18 5.01 19.12
C MET A 100 4.97 5.94 18.19
N MET A 101 4.78 5.75 16.90
CA MET A 101 5.35 6.64 15.90
C MET A 101 4.63 7.99 15.94
N ASN A 102 5.37 9.08 16.07
CA ASN A 102 4.76 10.41 16.07
C ASN A 102 4.47 10.90 14.63
N LEU A 103 3.59 11.90 14.49
CA LEU A 103 3.20 12.41 13.17
C LEU A 103 4.34 13.01 12.34
N ASN A 104 5.39 13.53 12.96
CA ASN A 104 6.53 14.06 12.22
C ASN A 104 7.37 12.94 11.60
N GLU A 105 7.54 11.83 12.31
CA GLU A 105 8.15 10.62 11.78
C GLU A 105 7.34 10.07 10.61
N VAL A 106 6.00 9.97 10.78
CA VAL A 106 5.09 9.54 9.70
C VAL A 106 5.22 10.43 8.47
N ARG A 107 5.19 11.75 8.61
CA ARG A 107 5.33 12.70 7.50
C ARG A 107 6.67 12.54 6.78
N SER A 108 7.75 12.36 7.53
CA SER A 108 9.08 12.14 6.95
C SER A 108 9.14 10.84 6.14
N ILE A 109 8.53 9.77 6.64
CA ILE A 109 8.45 8.48 5.96
C ILE A 109 7.56 8.59 4.71
N ALA A 110 6.38 9.20 4.84
CA ALA A 110 5.43 9.35 3.74
C ALA A 110 6.03 10.15 2.57
N SER A 111 6.77 11.24 2.86
CA SER A 111 7.49 12.00 1.85
C SER A 111 8.49 11.12 1.09
N LYS A 112 9.34 10.38 1.81
CA LYS A 112 10.33 9.49 1.19
C LYS A 112 9.69 8.36 0.36
N LEU A 113 8.62 7.75 0.88
CA LEU A 113 7.88 6.71 0.17
C LEU A 113 7.18 7.27 -1.08
N GLY A 114 6.61 8.48 -0.98
CA GLY A 114 6.01 9.18 -2.11
C GLY A 114 7.02 9.52 -3.20
N GLU A 115 8.21 10.04 -2.83
CA GLU A 115 9.32 10.31 -3.75
C GLU A 115 9.83 9.03 -4.45
N LEU A 116 9.75 7.88 -3.77
CA LEU A 116 10.09 6.58 -4.33
C LEU A 116 8.96 5.99 -5.19
N GLY A 117 7.78 6.62 -5.26
CA GLY A 117 6.65 6.11 -6.01
C GLY A 117 5.99 4.87 -5.37
N THR A 118 6.07 4.72 -4.05
CA THR A 118 5.44 3.61 -3.33
C THR A 118 3.93 3.65 -3.50
N LEU A 119 3.31 2.51 -3.81
CA LEU A 119 1.87 2.44 -4.09
C LEU A 119 1.04 2.21 -2.84
N SER A 120 1.56 1.44 -1.91
CA SER A 120 0.82 1.07 -0.70
C SER A 120 1.71 1.02 0.53
N VAL A 121 1.11 1.32 1.67
CA VAL A 121 1.72 1.13 2.98
C VAL A 121 0.80 0.26 3.83
N VAL A 122 1.39 -0.73 4.50
CA VAL A 122 0.72 -1.56 5.49
C VAL A 122 0.99 -0.95 6.86
N LEU A 123 -0.05 -0.53 7.55
CA LEU A 123 0.02 -0.11 8.94
C LEU A 123 -0.25 -1.31 9.85
N THR A 124 0.70 -1.59 10.69
CA THR A 124 0.69 -2.72 11.62
C THR A 124 1.34 -2.32 12.95
N GLY A 125 1.77 -3.29 13.71
CA GLY A 125 2.41 -3.10 15.01
C GLY A 125 1.73 -3.97 16.07
N GLY A 126 1.41 -3.39 17.22
CA GLY A 126 0.50 -4.01 18.18
C GLY A 126 -0.92 -4.01 17.60
N GLU A 127 -1.69 -2.98 17.92
CA GLU A 127 -3.03 -2.75 17.34
C GLU A 127 -3.12 -1.29 16.83
N PRO A 128 -3.15 -1.07 15.51
CA PRO A 128 -3.19 0.27 14.93
C PRO A 128 -4.36 1.13 15.37
N PHE A 129 -5.53 0.55 15.65
CA PHE A 129 -6.69 1.28 16.14
C PHE A 129 -6.52 1.83 17.59
N LEU A 130 -5.46 1.47 18.28
CA LEU A 130 -5.07 2.09 19.54
C LEU A 130 -4.22 3.36 19.35
N HIS A 131 -3.76 3.61 18.11
CA HIS A 131 -2.98 4.82 17.85
C HIS A 131 -3.90 6.05 17.79
N PRO A 132 -3.68 7.09 18.64
CA PRO A 132 -4.60 8.22 18.76
C PRO A 132 -4.73 9.02 17.46
N ASN A 133 -3.72 9.04 16.63
CA ASN A 133 -3.66 9.80 15.39
C ASN A 133 -3.79 8.91 14.14
N LEU A 134 -4.48 7.75 14.23
CA LEU A 134 -4.59 6.81 13.11
C LEU A 134 -5.18 7.47 11.85
N VAL A 135 -6.19 8.33 12.00
CA VAL A 135 -6.83 9.03 10.89
C VAL A 135 -5.83 9.97 10.19
N GLU A 136 -5.11 10.78 10.94
CA GLU A 136 -4.11 11.71 10.42
C GLU A 136 -2.93 10.98 9.76
N ILE A 137 -2.59 9.79 10.25
CA ILE A 137 -1.57 8.92 9.62
C ILE A 137 -2.06 8.48 8.24
N VAL A 138 -3.29 7.99 8.14
CA VAL A 138 -3.89 7.59 6.86
C VAL A 138 -3.96 8.77 5.89
N GLU A 139 -4.43 9.94 6.33
CA GLU A 139 -4.45 11.17 5.53
C GLU A 139 -3.06 11.53 5.00
N THR A 140 -2.04 11.43 5.86
CA THR A 140 -0.66 11.75 5.49
C THR A 140 -0.17 10.91 4.31
N PHE A 141 -0.44 9.61 4.29
CA PHE A 141 -0.08 8.74 3.17
C PHE A 141 -0.97 8.98 1.94
N ASN A 142 -2.27 9.18 2.12
CA ASN A 142 -3.19 9.46 1.02
C ASN A 142 -2.85 10.76 0.29
N ASN A 143 -2.31 11.78 0.97
CA ASN A 143 -1.82 13.02 0.36
C ASN A 143 -0.63 12.80 -0.59
N TRP A 144 0.07 11.67 -0.47
CA TRP A 144 1.10 11.20 -1.39
C TRP A 144 0.59 10.17 -2.41
N ASN A 145 -0.74 10.01 -2.55
CA ASN A 145 -1.38 8.98 -3.36
C ASN A 145 -1.00 7.54 -3.00
N ILE A 146 -0.54 7.31 -1.78
CA ILE A 146 -0.19 6.00 -1.25
C ILE A 146 -1.45 5.40 -0.62
N ARG A 147 -1.88 4.22 -1.11
CA ARG A 147 -2.96 3.46 -0.48
C ARG A 147 -2.51 2.96 0.89
N VAL A 148 -3.39 3.03 1.87
CA VAL A 148 -3.14 2.48 3.20
C VAL A 148 -3.86 1.14 3.36
N VAL A 149 -3.16 0.15 3.93
CA VAL A 149 -3.74 -1.12 4.37
C VAL A 149 -3.54 -1.22 5.88
N ILE A 150 -4.61 -1.30 6.65
CA ILE A 150 -4.54 -1.44 8.11
C ILE A 150 -4.76 -2.90 8.49
N PHE A 151 -3.81 -3.50 9.20
CA PHE A 151 -3.98 -4.81 9.81
C PHE A 151 -4.45 -4.63 11.25
N THR A 152 -5.65 -5.14 11.55
CA THR A 152 -6.27 -5.01 12.88
C THR A 152 -6.69 -6.35 13.45
N ASN A 153 -6.70 -6.44 14.75
CA ASN A 153 -7.29 -7.58 15.46
C ASN A 153 -8.84 -7.49 15.57
N GLY A 154 -9.43 -6.35 15.16
CA GLY A 154 -10.87 -6.15 15.15
C GLY A 154 -11.53 -6.04 16.54
N GLN A 155 -10.75 -5.75 17.60
CA GLN A 155 -11.28 -5.64 18.96
C GLN A 155 -11.61 -4.21 19.40
N VAL A 156 -11.16 -3.22 18.63
CA VAL A 156 -11.33 -1.80 18.94
C VAL A 156 -12.32 -1.20 17.96
N ILE A 157 -13.58 -1.08 18.39
CA ILE A 157 -14.65 -0.50 17.58
C ILE A 157 -14.81 0.97 17.97
N GLN A 158 -14.31 1.87 17.12
CA GLN A 158 -14.44 3.32 17.25
C GLN A 158 -15.22 3.85 16.05
N ASN A 159 -16.52 3.94 16.15
CA ASN A 159 -17.43 4.30 15.05
C ASN A 159 -17.04 5.60 14.34
N GLU A 160 -16.56 6.61 15.07
CA GLU A 160 -16.14 7.88 14.47
C GLU A 160 -14.86 7.70 13.62
N THR A 161 -13.87 6.98 14.14
CA THR A 161 -12.64 6.65 13.41
C THR A 161 -12.96 5.86 12.13
N ILE A 162 -13.79 4.83 12.23
CA ILE A 162 -14.22 4.01 11.10
C ILE A 162 -14.93 4.88 10.05
N ARG A 163 -15.85 5.74 10.47
CA ARG A 163 -16.57 6.66 9.56
C ARG A 163 -15.63 7.64 8.84
N LYS A 164 -14.59 8.14 9.51
CA LYS A 164 -13.57 8.99 8.86
C LYS A 164 -12.77 8.19 7.84
N LEU A 165 -12.33 7.00 8.21
CA LEU A 165 -11.56 6.12 7.34
C LEU A 165 -12.34 5.67 6.10
N SER A 166 -13.66 5.47 6.18
CA SER A 166 -14.50 5.02 5.05
C SER A 166 -14.50 5.99 3.86
N ASN A 167 -14.10 7.24 4.04
CA ASN A 167 -13.98 8.25 2.99
C ASN A 167 -12.53 8.40 2.46
N MET A 168 -11.62 7.52 2.86
CA MET A 168 -10.20 7.58 2.51
C MET A 168 -9.79 6.39 1.64
N ASN A 169 -8.63 6.48 1.00
CA ASN A 169 -8.04 5.37 0.25
C ASN A 169 -7.38 4.37 1.21
N VAL A 170 -8.21 3.61 1.93
CA VAL A 170 -7.80 2.65 2.93
C VAL A 170 -8.51 1.31 2.77
N LEU A 171 -7.77 0.23 3.02
CA LEU A 171 -8.29 -1.13 3.13
C LEU A 171 -8.04 -1.62 4.55
N VAL A 172 -9.06 -2.12 5.22
CA VAL A 172 -8.93 -2.73 6.55
C VAL A 172 -8.92 -4.25 6.42
N ARG A 173 -7.89 -4.89 6.95
CA ARG A 173 -7.76 -6.35 7.02
C ARG A 173 -7.85 -6.82 8.45
N ILE A 174 -8.86 -7.63 8.73
CA ILE A 174 -9.10 -8.20 10.06
C ILE A 174 -8.39 -9.53 10.17
N SER A 175 -7.67 -9.70 11.26
CA SER A 175 -6.91 -10.93 11.52
C SER A 175 -7.81 -11.98 12.20
N LEU A 176 -7.95 -13.14 11.56
CA LEU A 176 -8.63 -14.33 12.09
C LEU A 176 -7.73 -15.55 11.97
N GLU A 177 -7.72 -16.41 12.98
CA GLU A 177 -6.89 -17.63 13.00
C GLU A 177 -7.68 -18.92 12.70
N GLY A 178 -8.98 -18.80 12.56
CA GLY A 178 -9.83 -19.96 12.29
C GLY A 178 -11.24 -19.56 11.87
N HIS A 179 -11.97 -20.55 11.38
CA HIS A 179 -13.35 -20.39 10.91
C HIS A 179 -14.39 -20.40 12.02
N ASN A 180 -13.97 -20.64 13.25
CA ASN A 180 -14.84 -20.70 14.42
C ASN A 180 -14.17 -20.10 15.67
N GLU A 181 -14.98 -19.91 16.71
CA GLU A 181 -14.60 -19.32 17.98
C GLU A 181 -13.55 -20.14 18.72
N GLU A 182 -13.66 -21.47 18.72
CA GLU A 182 -12.75 -22.36 19.43
C GLU A 182 -11.31 -22.22 18.92
N ILE A 183 -11.10 -22.25 17.61
CA ILE A 183 -9.77 -22.17 16.99
C ILE A 183 -9.19 -20.76 17.15
N ASN A 184 -9.98 -19.75 16.85
CA ASN A 184 -9.52 -18.37 16.91
C ASN A 184 -9.17 -17.96 18.34
N ASP A 185 -10.06 -18.22 19.27
CA ASP A 185 -9.93 -17.79 20.66
C ASP A 185 -8.85 -18.55 21.42
N PHE A 186 -8.57 -19.81 21.01
CA PHE A 186 -7.41 -20.54 21.53
C PHE A 186 -6.09 -19.78 21.30
N ILE A 187 -5.97 -19.08 20.19
CA ILE A 187 -4.73 -18.36 19.81
C ILE A 187 -4.77 -16.91 20.28
N ARG A 188 -5.89 -16.21 20.04
CA ARG A 188 -6.01 -14.77 20.24
C ARG A 188 -6.60 -14.36 21.58
N GLY A 189 -7.30 -15.27 22.26
CA GLY A 189 -7.99 -15.01 23.52
C GLY A 189 -9.50 -15.12 23.40
N VAL A 190 -10.14 -15.43 24.52
CA VAL A 190 -11.59 -15.69 24.60
C VAL A 190 -12.41 -14.48 24.15
N GLY A 191 -13.40 -14.71 23.29
CA GLY A 191 -14.34 -13.71 22.77
C GLY A 191 -13.81 -12.87 21.62
N THR A 192 -12.57 -13.11 21.14
CA THR A 192 -11.97 -12.32 20.07
C THR A 192 -12.58 -12.61 18.71
N PHE A 193 -13.01 -13.85 18.45
CA PHE A 193 -13.69 -14.21 17.22
C PHE A 193 -14.97 -13.40 17.01
N LYS A 194 -15.84 -13.43 18.01
CA LYS A 194 -17.13 -12.73 17.96
C LYS A 194 -16.98 -11.25 17.68
N LYS A 195 -16.05 -10.57 18.36
CA LYS A 195 -15.77 -9.13 18.14
C LYS A 195 -15.19 -8.85 16.77
N ALA A 196 -14.29 -9.71 16.27
CA ALA A 196 -13.73 -9.55 14.93
C ALA A 196 -14.81 -9.69 13.84
N ILE A 197 -15.76 -10.61 13.99
CA ILE A 197 -16.92 -10.72 13.09
C ILE A 197 -17.85 -9.51 13.24
N GLU A 198 -18.09 -9.02 14.45
CA GLU A 198 -18.87 -7.79 14.67
C GLU A 198 -18.23 -6.60 13.96
N PHE A 199 -16.92 -6.42 14.09
CA PHE A 199 -16.15 -5.39 13.40
C PHE A 199 -16.28 -5.50 11.87
N SER A 200 -16.33 -6.70 11.31
CA SER A 200 -16.43 -6.92 9.87
C SER A 200 -17.77 -6.51 9.26
N ASN A 201 -18.78 -6.28 10.08
CA ASN A 201 -20.15 -5.91 9.66
C ASN A 201 -20.41 -4.39 9.75
N ILE A 202 -19.40 -3.60 10.10
CA ILE A 202 -19.49 -2.15 10.17
C ILE A 202 -19.06 -1.52 8.85
#